data_0be1e04ae42a81af43771dff33618f8b
#
_entry.id   0be1e04ae42a81af43771dff33618f8b
#
_cell.length_a   1.000
_cell.length_b   1.000
_cell.length_c   1.000
_cell.angle_alpha   90.00
_cell.angle_beta   90.00
_cell.angle_gamma   90.00
#
_symmetry.space_group_name_H-M   'P 1'
#
loop_
_entity.id
_entity.type
_entity.pdbx_description
1 polymer ?
#
loop_
_entity_poly.entity_id
_entity_poly.type
_entity_poly.pdbx_seq_one_letter_code
_entity_poly.pdbx_strand_id
1 'polypeptide(L)'
;MAGEPRRLAGTALAEALRDARATTLARTLDAGDDAWHVPEQPGVNPIAWELGHIAWFAEFWILRGPHVRNADGFVDAALAPTIAGPDAIFDSARLAHAERWRVALPPRAELIARLETQLAACIDAIPHAKDDDQANYFHRLALFHEDMHGEAFAWLRATLGWPAPRGIAALPSLGEAKDLTFEGGEVVLGRGADARGFAFDNELPATTVRVAPFAIDSAPVRNAEFVRFVDAGGYDDTTLWPGDAGVWRASHGLAHPARWRRSDEGWQMRWFDQWQPLDLDAPVIHVSAWEAEAYCRFAGRRLPSAAEWELAARDVRFRWGESVWEWTADAFLPYPGFVAGPYADYSAPWFGDHRELRGGAFATHARMHDPRYRNFFVAGRNDVFAGFRTAVSTR
;
A
#
# COMPACT_ATOMS: atom_id res chain seq x y z
N MET A 1 3.74 24.52 -11.55
CA MET A 1 2.98 23.98 -10.42
C MET A 1 2.47 22.62 -10.85
N ALA A 2 2.95 21.53 -10.25
CA ALA A 2 2.38 20.20 -10.49
C ALA A 2 0.91 20.25 -10.04
N GLY A 3 -0.03 19.89 -10.93
CA GLY A 3 -1.45 19.84 -10.59
C GLY A 3 -1.69 18.85 -9.45
N GLU A 4 -2.80 19.02 -8.73
CA GLU A 4 -3.22 18.08 -7.68
C GLU A 4 -3.30 16.66 -8.28
N PRO A 5 -2.56 15.66 -7.75
CA PRO A 5 -2.43 14.33 -8.39
C PRO A 5 -3.78 13.65 -8.68
N ARG A 6 -4.76 13.86 -7.81
CA ARG A 6 -6.11 13.30 -7.95
C ARG A 6 -6.94 13.96 -9.08
N ARG A 7 -6.44 15.05 -9.67
CA ARG A 7 -7.14 15.82 -10.72
C ARG A 7 -6.39 15.86 -12.05
N LEU A 8 -5.37 15.04 -12.23
CA LEU A 8 -4.61 14.96 -13.49
C LEU A 8 -5.53 14.71 -14.68
N ALA A 9 -5.30 15.42 -15.79
CA ALA A 9 -6.06 15.35 -17.04
C ALA A 9 -5.20 15.74 -18.23
N GLY A 10 -5.59 15.34 -19.43
CA GLY A 10 -4.89 15.70 -20.66
C GLY A 10 -3.41 15.33 -20.64
N THR A 11 -2.54 16.24 -21.06
CA THR A 11 -1.09 16.00 -21.16
C THR A 11 -0.45 15.59 -19.81
N ALA A 12 -0.85 16.22 -18.70
CA ALA A 12 -0.32 15.88 -17.39
C ALA A 12 -0.70 14.46 -16.96
N LEU A 13 -1.90 13.98 -17.31
CA LEU A 13 -2.31 12.60 -17.07
C LEU A 13 -1.53 11.62 -17.96
N ALA A 14 -1.31 11.96 -19.23
CA ALA A 14 -0.50 11.17 -20.14
C ALA A 14 0.95 11.03 -19.66
N GLU A 15 1.54 12.11 -19.16
CA GLU A 15 2.88 12.10 -18.57
C GLU A 15 2.95 11.23 -17.31
N ALA A 16 1.95 11.31 -16.44
CA ALA A 16 1.87 10.50 -15.24
C ALA A 16 1.72 9.00 -15.54
N LEU A 17 0.94 8.62 -16.56
CA LEU A 17 0.81 7.23 -17.02
C LEU A 17 2.14 6.70 -17.58
N ARG A 18 2.87 7.51 -18.35
CA ARG A 18 4.22 7.13 -18.84
C ARG A 18 5.21 6.97 -17.69
N ASP A 19 5.16 7.84 -16.70
CA ASP A 19 6.03 7.80 -15.53
C ASP A 19 5.74 6.56 -14.65
N ALA A 20 4.47 6.21 -14.41
CA ALA A 20 4.09 4.98 -13.72
C ALA A 20 4.63 3.74 -14.45
N ARG A 21 4.44 3.66 -15.78
CA ARG A 21 4.98 2.57 -16.61
C ARG A 21 6.51 2.52 -16.58
N ALA A 22 7.19 3.65 -16.65
CA ALA A 22 8.65 3.70 -16.56
C ALA A 22 9.14 3.18 -15.20
N THR A 23 8.44 3.51 -14.11
CA THR A 23 8.72 3.00 -12.76
C THR A 23 8.50 1.50 -12.68
N THR A 24 7.37 0.98 -13.19
CA THR A 24 7.07 -0.45 -13.28
C THR A 24 8.17 -1.21 -13.99
N LEU A 25 8.59 -0.75 -15.15
CA LEU A 25 9.66 -1.38 -15.94
C LEU A 25 11.02 -1.28 -15.26
N ALA A 26 11.35 -0.12 -14.65
CA ALA A 26 12.61 0.05 -13.92
C ALA A 26 12.72 -0.90 -12.70
N ARG A 27 11.59 -1.27 -12.10
CA ARG A 27 11.55 -2.18 -10.94
C ARG A 27 11.55 -3.67 -11.31
N THR A 28 11.35 -4.00 -12.58
CA THR A 28 11.20 -5.39 -13.04
C THR A 28 12.21 -5.83 -14.09
N LEU A 29 12.65 -4.95 -14.99
CA LEU A 29 13.45 -5.35 -16.15
C LEU A 29 14.93 -5.62 -15.84
N ASP A 30 15.48 -5.09 -14.76
CA ASP A 30 16.85 -5.36 -14.30
C ASP A 30 16.98 -6.72 -13.60
N ALA A 31 15.87 -7.36 -13.26
CA ALA A 31 15.85 -8.72 -12.79
C ALA A 31 16.22 -9.68 -13.94
N GLY A 32 17.19 -10.56 -13.73
CA GLY A 32 17.56 -11.59 -14.70
C GLY A 32 16.39 -12.53 -15.04
N ASP A 33 16.52 -13.32 -16.10
CA ASP A 33 15.43 -14.19 -16.54
C ASP A 33 15.00 -15.20 -15.46
N ASP A 34 15.93 -15.71 -14.65
CA ASP A 34 15.63 -16.59 -13.51
C ASP A 34 14.75 -15.91 -12.44
N ALA A 35 14.92 -14.62 -12.23
CA ALA A 35 14.13 -13.84 -11.27
C ALA A 35 12.67 -13.63 -11.72
N TRP A 36 12.33 -13.90 -12.98
CA TRP A 36 10.94 -13.91 -13.43
C TRP A 36 10.17 -15.14 -12.95
N HIS A 37 10.90 -16.17 -12.47
CA HIS A 37 10.35 -17.37 -11.86
C HIS A 37 10.25 -17.20 -10.34
N VAL A 38 9.32 -16.34 -9.90
CA VAL A 38 9.04 -16.09 -8.47
C VAL A 38 8.56 -17.39 -7.81
N PRO A 39 9.11 -17.79 -6.65
CA PRO A 39 8.58 -18.93 -5.88
C PRO A 39 7.13 -18.68 -5.44
N GLU A 40 6.30 -19.72 -5.49
CA GLU A 40 4.92 -19.63 -4.99
C GLU A 40 4.94 -19.40 -3.48
N GLN A 41 4.43 -18.23 -3.05
CA GLN A 41 4.28 -17.91 -1.64
C GLN A 41 3.23 -16.80 -1.44
N PRO A 42 2.62 -16.69 -0.24
CA PRO A 42 1.68 -15.63 0.07
C PRO A 42 2.32 -14.23 -0.07
N GLY A 43 1.51 -13.25 -0.45
CA GLY A 43 1.89 -11.83 -0.45
C GLY A 43 2.65 -11.35 -1.68
N VAL A 44 3.08 -12.23 -2.58
CA VAL A 44 3.75 -11.88 -3.84
C VAL A 44 3.05 -12.49 -5.04
N ASN A 45 3.38 -12.04 -6.24
CA ASN A 45 2.88 -12.59 -7.52
C ASN A 45 4.05 -12.92 -8.45
N PRO A 46 3.85 -13.80 -9.46
CA PRO A 46 4.82 -13.89 -10.55
C PRO A 46 4.93 -12.55 -11.27
N ILE A 47 6.15 -12.05 -11.49
CA ILE A 47 6.39 -10.76 -12.18
C ILE A 47 5.68 -10.74 -13.54
N ALA A 48 5.80 -11.82 -14.32
CA ALA A 48 5.17 -11.91 -15.63
C ALA A 48 3.65 -11.80 -15.56
N TRP A 49 3.02 -12.44 -14.58
CA TRP A 49 1.58 -12.32 -14.36
C TRP A 49 1.17 -10.91 -14.00
N GLU A 50 1.89 -10.31 -13.06
CA GLU A 50 1.57 -8.98 -12.54
C GLU A 50 1.73 -7.89 -13.61
N LEU A 51 2.75 -7.98 -14.47
CA LEU A 51 2.90 -7.11 -15.65
C LEU A 51 1.74 -7.28 -16.65
N GLY A 52 1.33 -8.51 -16.93
CA GLY A 52 0.17 -8.78 -17.77
C GLY A 52 -1.13 -8.25 -17.15
N HIS A 53 -1.29 -8.40 -15.83
CA HIS A 53 -2.44 -7.86 -15.08
C HIS A 53 -2.51 -6.33 -15.13
N ILE A 54 -1.40 -5.62 -15.00
CA ILE A 54 -1.33 -4.16 -15.14
C ILE A 54 -1.82 -3.73 -16.53
N ALA A 55 -1.32 -4.36 -17.59
CA ALA A 55 -1.75 -4.05 -18.95
C ALA A 55 -3.24 -4.37 -19.17
N TRP A 56 -3.69 -5.55 -18.68
CA TRP A 56 -5.06 -5.98 -18.74
C TRP A 56 -6.00 -5.01 -18.00
N PHE A 57 -5.64 -4.60 -16.79
CA PHE A 57 -6.47 -3.72 -15.97
C PHE A 57 -6.73 -2.38 -16.66
N ALA A 58 -5.69 -1.76 -17.20
CA ALA A 58 -5.84 -0.49 -17.89
C ALA A 58 -6.62 -0.63 -19.21
N GLU A 59 -6.37 -1.68 -20.01
CA GLU A 59 -7.19 -1.98 -21.19
C GLU A 59 -8.65 -2.23 -20.81
N PHE A 60 -8.89 -3.06 -19.79
CA PHE A 60 -10.22 -3.41 -19.35
C PHE A 60 -11.03 -2.17 -18.99
N TRP A 61 -10.52 -1.34 -18.09
CA TRP A 61 -11.28 -0.21 -17.57
C TRP A 61 -11.35 0.99 -18.53
N ILE A 62 -10.32 1.24 -19.33
CA ILE A 62 -10.26 2.42 -20.20
C ILE A 62 -10.87 2.15 -21.58
N LEU A 63 -10.55 1.01 -22.19
CA LEU A 63 -10.83 0.79 -23.61
C LEU A 63 -12.04 -0.12 -23.88
N ARG A 64 -12.48 -0.93 -22.89
CA ARG A 64 -13.44 -2.00 -23.12
C ARG A 64 -14.85 -1.73 -22.59
N GLY A 65 -15.10 -0.55 -22.06
CA GLY A 65 -16.43 -0.18 -21.55
C GLY A 65 -17.55 -0.21 -22.60
N PRO A 66 -18.83 -0.13 -22.18
CA PRO A 66 -19.29 -0.06 -20.81
C PRO A 66 -19.08 -1.32 -20.01
N HIS A 67 -19.09 -1.17 -18.67
CA HIS A 67 -18.88 -2.26 -17.70
C HIS A 67 -20.19 -2.57 -16.98
N VAL A 68 -20.47 -3.85 -16.80
CA VAL A 68 -21.70 -4.32 -16.17
C VAL A 68 -21.37 -5.42 -15.16
N ARG A 69 -21.90 -5.32 -13.94
CA ARG A 69 -21.80 -6.40 -12.96
C ARG A 69 -22.77 -7.53 -13.36
N ASN A 70 -22.24 -8.73 -13.53
CA ASN A 70 -23.03 -9.91 -13.85
C ASN A 70 -23.67 -10.56 -12.61
N ALA A 71 -24.46 -11.61 -12.82
CA ALA A 71 -25.17 -12.32 -11.77
C ALA A 71 -24.26 -13.02 -10.73
N ASP A 72 -23.04 -13.37 -11.13
CA ASP A 72 -22.03 -14.01 -10.27
C ASP A 72 -21.23 -12.98 -9.46
N GLY A 73 -21.51 -11.70 -9.65
CA GLY A 73 -20.87 -10.59 -8.94
C GLY A 73 -19.60 -10.04 -9.60
N PHE A 74 -19.13 -10.65 -10.70
CA PHE A 74 -17.98 -10.13 -11.45
C PHE A 74 -18.38 -8.96 -12.35
N VAL A 75 -17.39 -8.16 -12.72
CA VAL A 75 -17.58 -7.09 -13.71
C VAL A 75 -17.20 -7.62 -15.09
N ASP A 76 -18.10 -7.47 -16.06
CA ASP A 76 -17.85 -7.77 -17.47
C ASP A 76 -17.69 -6.48 -18.26
N ALA A 77 -16.78 -6.50 -19.24
CA ALA A 77 -16.61 -5.42 -20.20
C ALA A 77 -17.37 -5.75 -21.49
N ALA A 78 -17.96 -4.72 -22.13
CA ALA A 78 -18.73 -4.89 -23.36
C ALA A 78 -17.86 -5.31 -24.57
N LEU A 79 -16.60 -4.87 -24.58
CA LEU A 79 -15.67 -5.17 -25.67
C LEU A 79 -14.67 -6.26 -25.25
N ALA A 80 -14.34 -7.14 -26.21
CA ALA A 80 -13.33 -8.17 -25.99
C ALA A 80 -11.91 -7.57 -25.84
N PRO A 81 -10.99 -8.28 -25.16
CA PRO A 81 -9.59 -7.87 -25.09
C PRO A 81 -8.93 -7.93 -26.47
N THR A 82 -8.11 -6.93 -26.78
CA THR A 82 -7.42 -6.82 -28.07
C THR A 82 -5.90 -6.74 -27.94
N ILE A 83 -5.38 -6.34 -26.77
CA ILE A 83 -3.97 -6.06 -26.57
C ILE A 83 -3.38 -6.92 -25.45
N ALA A 84 -3.92 -6.79 -24.22
CA ALA A 84 -3.28 -7.33 -23.02
C ALA A 84 -3.49 -8.84 -22.83
N GLY A 85 -4.58 -9.40 -23.33
CA GLY A 85 -4.89 -10.81 -23.22
C GLY A 85 -6.18 -11.13 -22.47
N PRO A 86 -6.50 -12.42 -22.27
CA PRO A 86 -7.83 -12.84 -21.82
C PRO A 86 -8.08 -12.58 -20.34
N ASP A 87 -9.33 -12.27 -20.00
CA ASP A 87 -9.80 -12.02 -18.63
C ASP A 87 -9.53 -13.22 -17.71
N ALA A 88 -9.74 -14.44 -18.21
CA ALA A 88 -9.52 -15.68 -17.45
C ALA A 88 -8.07 -15.84 -16.90
N ILE A 89 -7.09 -15.13 -17.50
CA ILE A 89 -5.68 -15.20 -17.07
C ILE A 89 -5.32 -14.02 -16.17
N PHE A 90 -5.79 -12.81 -16.49
CA PHE A 90 -5.28 -11.60 -15.87
C PHE A 90 -6.27 -10.91 -14.91
N ASP A 91 -7.54 -11.32 -14.88
CA ASP A 91 -8.49 -10.81 -13.89
C ASP A 91 -8.23 -11.46 -12.52
N SER A 92 -7.74 -10.65 -11.57
CA SER A 92 -7.44 -11.11 -10.21
C SER A 92 -8.68 -11.54 -9.41
N ALA A 93 -9.88 -11.08 -9.81
CA ALA A 93 -11.14 -11.49 -9.20
C ALA A 93 -11.57 -12.90 -9.64
N ARG A 94 -11.14 -13.33 -10.84
CA ARG A 94 -11.50 -14.62 -11.46
C ARG A 94 -10.43 -15.69 -11.31
N LEU A 95 -9.15 -15.29 -11.28
CA LEU A 95 -8.03 -16.21 -11.16
C LEU A 95 -7.54 -16.27 -9.71
N ALA A 96 -7.71 -17.41 -9.05
CA ALA A 96 -7.21 -17.63 -7.69
C ALA A 96 -5.69 -17.38 -7.61
N HIS A 97 -5.23 -16.85 -6.47
CA HIS A 97 -3.83 -16.45 -6.29
C HIS A 97 -2.84 -17.57 -6.66
N ALA A 98 -3.04 -18.81 -6.18
CA ALA A 98 -2.16 -19.94 -6.47
C ALA A 98 -2.13 -20.33 -7.94
N GLU A 99 -3.19 -20.07 -8.70
CA GLU A 99 -3.26 -20.41 -10.13
C GLU A 99 -2.41 -19.48 -11.00
N ARG A 100 -1.99 -18.32 -10.49
CA ARG A 100 -1.14 -17.35 -11.20
C ARG A 100 0.22 -17.92 -11.61
N TRP A 101 0.69 -18.98 -10.91
CA TRP A 101 1.90 -19.73 -11.25
C TRP A 101 1.69 -20.84 -12.27
N ARG A 102 0.42 -21.21 -12.54
CA ARG A 102 0.06 -22.39 -13.37
C ARG A 102 -0.47 -22.03 -14.75
N VAL A 103 -0.87 -20.76 -14.93
CA VAL A 103 -1.37 -20.31 -16.24
C VAL A 103 -0.22 -20.10 -17.22
N ALA A 104 -0.50 -20.38 -18.51
CA ALA A 104 0.45 -20.09 -19.56
C ALA A 104 0.53 -18.58 -19.82
N LEU A 105 1.69 -18.00 -19.51
CA LEU A 105 1.95 -16.58 -19.71
C LEU A 105 2.73 -16.36 -21.01
N PRO A 106 2.54 -15.20 -21.69
CA PRO A 106 3.33 -14.83 -22.84
C PRO A 106 4.82 -14.69 -22.47
N PRO A 107 5.74 -14.90 -23.44
CA PRO A 107 7.15 -14.62 -23.24
C PRO A 107 7.40 -13.16 -22.83
N ARG A 108 8.50 -12.92 -22.10
CA ARG A 108 8.89 -11.61 -21.58
C ARG A 108 8.82 -10.50 -22.64
N ALA A 109 9.40 -10.72 -23.80
CA ALA A 109 9.41 -9.72 -24.89
C ALA A 109 8.00 -9.37 -25.37
N GLU A 110 7.11 -10.36 -25.45
CA GLU A 110 5.71 -10.14 -25.83
C GLU A 110 4.95 -9.37 -24.76
N LEU A 111 5.14 -9.69 -23.47
CA LEU A 111 4.52 -8.94 -22.37
C LEU A 111 4.94 -7.45 -22.40
N ILE A 112 6.22 -7.16 -22.63
CA ILE A 112 6.72 -5.80 -22.75
C ILE A 112 6.08 -5.08 -23.95
N ALA A 113 6.01 -5.72 -25.11
CA ALA A 113 5.37 -5.14 -26.29
C ALA A 113 3.87 -4.86 -26.06
N ARG A 114 3.18 -5.76 -25.37
CA ARG A 114 1.78 -5.56 -24.99
C ARG A 114 1.61 -4.36 -24.03
N LEU A 115 2.48 -4.22 -23.04
CA LEU A 115 2.50 -3.09 -22.12
C LEU A 115 2.69 -1.75 -22.85
N GLU A 116 3.60 -1.68 -23.82
CA GLU A 116 3.86 -0.48 -24.63
C GLU A 116 2.65 -0.13 -25.52
N THR A 117 2.11 -1.12 -26.23
CA THR A 117 0.95 -0.95 -27.12
C THR A 117 -0.29 -0.51 -26.32
N GLN A 118 -0.53 -1.15 -25.19
CA GLN A 118 -1.65 -0.82 -24.31
C GLN A 118 -1.53 0.60 -23.77
N LEU A 119 -0.35 1.01 -23.29
CA LEU A 119 -0.13 2.37 -22.79
C LEU A 119 -0.40 3.43 -23.86
N ALA A 120 0.09 3.21 -25.08
CA ALA A 120 -0.17 4.12 -26.20
C ALA A 120 -1.67 4.27 -26.49
N ALA A 121 -2.39 3.15 -26.58
CA ALA A 121 -3.84 3.14 -26.81
C ALA A 121 -4.62 3.87 -25.69
N CYS A 122 -4.25 3.65 -24.42
CA CYS A 122 -4.89 4.33 -23.31
C CYS A 122 -4.60 5.83 -23.28
N ILE A 123 -3.39 6.25 -23.66
CA ILE A 123 -3.05 7.67 -23.76
C ILE A 123 -3.84 8.36 -24.90
N ASP A 124 -3.98 7.70 -26.04
CA ASP A 124 -4.75 8.20 -27.17
C ASP A 124 -6.24 8.34 -26.84
N ALA A 125 -6.74 7.53 -25.90
CA ALA A 125 -8.11 7.56 -25.41
C ALA A 125 -8.36 8.59 -24.29
N ILE A 126 -7.35 9.37 -23.86
CA ILE A 126 -7.55 10.38 -22.80
C ILE A 126 -8.59 11.42 -23.24
N PRO A 127 -9.64 11.68 -22.43
CA PRO A 127 -10.69 12.62 -22.76
C PRO A 127 -10.17 14.04 -22.98
N HIS A 128 -10.71 14.72 -23.97
CA HIS A 128 -10.41 16.15 -24.21
C HIS A 128 -10.99 17.05 -23.13
N ALA A 129 -12.05 16.62 -22.45
CA ALA A 129 -12.69 17.33 -21.35
C ALA A 129 -11.87 17.24 -20.06
N LYS A 130 -10.95 18.19 -19.85
CA LYS A 130 -10.00 18.18 -18.73
C LYS A 130 -10.67 18.31 -17.36
N ASP A 131 -11.79 19.01 -17.25
CA ASP A 131 -12.52 19.25 -15.99
C ASP A 131 -13.62 18.22 -15.70
N ASP A 132 -13.75 17.18 -16.53
CA ASP A 132 -14.72 16.11 -16.36
C ASP A 132 -14.08 14.98 -15.55
N ASP A 133 -14.40 14.93 -14.25
CA ASP A 133 -13.87 13.92 -13.34
C ASP A 133 -14.40 12.51 -13.67
N GLN A 134 -15.64 12.41 -14.19
CA GLN A 134 -16.21 11.12 -14.59
C GLN A 134 -15.54 10.58 -15.85
N ALA A 135 -15.30 11.41 -16.85
CA ALA A 135 -14.63 11.02 -18.08
C ALA A 135 -13.17 10.56 -17.81
N ASN A 136 -12.48 11.21 -16.86
CA ASN A 136 -11.09 10.88 -16.51
C ASN A 136 -10.96 9.77 -15.44
N TYR A 137 -12.08 9.25 -14.89
CA TYR A 137 -12.07 8.36 -13.76
C TYR A 137 -11.23 7.09 -13.99
N PHE A 138 -11.48 6.38 -15.07
CA PHE A 138 -10.78 5.11 -15.33
C PHE A 138 -9.30 5.28 -15.68
N HIS A 139 -8.92 6.38 -16.31
CA HIS A 139 -7.51 6.69 -16.54
C HIS A 139 -6.77 6.94 -15.22
N ARG A 140 -7.40 7.66 -14.29
CA ARG A 140 -6.82 7.90 -12.95
C ARG A 140 -6.83 6.62 -12.12
N LEU A 141 -7.87 5.80 -12.21
CA LEU A 141 -7.91 4.49 -11.57
C LEU A 141 -6.75 3.60 -12.05
N ALA A 142 -6.53 3.52 -13.35
CA ALA A 142 -5.44 2.74 -13.93
C ALA A 142 -4.06 3.30 -13.52
N LEU A 143 -3.89 4.61 -13.47
CA LEU A 143 -2.67 5.26 -12.99
C LEU A 143 -2.35 4.85 -11.56
N PHE A 144 -3.28 5.01 -10.64
CA PHE A 144 -3.06 4.67 -9.23
C PHE A 144 -2.92 3.16 -9.01
N HIS A 145 -3.61 2.34 -9.81
CA HIS A 145 -3.45 0.89 -9.79
C HIS A 145 -2.02 0.47 -10.20
N GLU A 146 -1.46 1.06 -11.25
CA GLU A 146 -0.08 0.79 -11.65
C GLU A 146 0.94 1.28 -10.62
N ASP A 147 0.70 2.44 -9.96
CA ASP A 147 1.53 2.92 -8.86
C ASP A 147 1.55 1.95 -7.66
N MET A 148 0.40 1.34 -7.31
CA MET A 148 0.33 0.31 -6.26
C MET A 148 1.14 -0.93 -6.64
N HIS A 149 1.05 -1.39 -7.88
CA HIS A 149 1.87 -2.51 -8.38
C HIS A 149 3.35 -2.15 -8.47
N GLY A 150 3.67 -0.90 -8.79
CA GLY A 150 5.04 -0.40 -8.73
C GLY A 150 5.64 -0.57 -7.32
N GLU A 151 4.89 -0.26 -6.26
CA GLU A 151 5.31 -0.52 -4.88
C GLU A 151 5.38 -2.03 -4.59
N ALA A 152 4.41 -2.81 -5.09
CA ALA A 152 4.37 -4.27 -4.91
C ALA A 152 5.63 -4.97 -5.44
N PHE A 153 6.15 -4.57 -6.58
CA PHE A 153 7.43 -5.08 -7.08
C PHE A 153 8.60 -4.77 -6.15
N ALA A 154 8.58 -3.64 -5.46
CA ALA A 154 9.63 -3.32 -4.49
C ALA A 154 9.55 -4.25 -3.26
N TRP A 155 8.37 -4.43 -2.64
CA TRP A 155 8.27 -5.36 -1.50
C TRP A 155 8.46 -6.82 -1.89
N LEU A 156 8.05 -7.24 -3.10
CA LEU A 156 8.34 -8.56 -3.65
C LEU A 156 9.85 -8.83 -3.63
N ARG A 157 10.65 -7.91 -4.20
CA ARG A 157 12.11 -8.05 -4.23
C ARG A 157 12.71 -8.08 -2.82
N ALA A 158 12.23 -7.22 -1.93
CA ALA A 158 12.65 -7.22 -0.54
C ALA A 158 12.26 -8.52 0.20
N THR A 159 11.11 -9.10 -0.11
CA THR A 159 10.63 -10.37 0.46
C THR A 159 11.50 -11.53 0.01
N LEU A 160 11.81 -11.59 -1.27
CA LEU A 160 12.64 -12.64 -1.86
C LEU A 160 14.15 -12.47 -1.54
N GLY A 161 14.56 -11.36 -0.95
CA GLY A 161 15.99 -11.07 -0.71
C GLY A 161 16.74 -10.84 -2.02
N TRP A 162 16.10 -10.20 -2.98
CA TRP A 162 16.74 -9.79 -4.24
C TRP A 162 17.30 -8.37 -4.14
N PRO A 163 18.22 -7.97 -5.05
CA PRO A 163 18.75 -6.62 -5.06
C PRO A 163 17.64 -5.56 -5.11
N ALA A 164 17.86 -4.43 -4.44
CA ALA A 164 16.93 -3.31 -4.49
C ALA A 164 16.69 -2.87 -5.94
N PRO A 165 15.44 -2.60 -6.36
CA PRO A 165 15.20 -2.09 -7.69
C PRO A 165 15.75 -0.67 -7.86
N ARG A 166 16.01 -0.28 -9.10
CA ARG A 166 16.48 1.08 -9.41
C ARG A 166 15.47 2.13 -8.93
N GLY A 167 15.95 3.23 -8.39
CA GLY A 167 15.14 4.36 -7.96
C GLY A 167 14.48 4.19 -6.58
N ILE A 168 14.79 3.12 -5.83
CA ILE A 168 14.36 3.00 -4.44
C ILE A 168 15.23 3.92 -3.57
N ALA A 169 14.57 4.80 -2.83
CA ALA A 169 15.23 5.66 -1.85
C ALA A 169 15.68 4.86 -0.61
N ALA A 170 16.71 5.34 0.06
CA ALA A 170 17.04 4.87 1.40
C ALA A 170 15.95 5.31 2.40
N LEU A 171 15.82 4.58 3.52
CA LEU A 171 14.97 5.04 4.60
C LEU A 171 15.49 6.38 5.15
N PRO A 172 14.61 7.33 5.43
CA PRO A 172 15.02 8.60 6.01
C PRO A 172 15.48 8.41 7.47
N SER A 173 16.48 9.15 7.88
CA SER A 173 16.79 9.30 9.30
C SER A 173 15.73 10.20 9.95
N LEU A 174 15.10 9.68 10.99
CA LEU A 174 14.09 10.40 11.77
C LEU A 174 14.75 10.92 13.05
N GLY A 175 14.66 12.19 13.34
CA GLY A 175 15.01 12.66 14.67
C GLY A 175 14.04 12.09 15.72
N GLU A 176 14.34 12.30 17.00
CA GLU A 176 13.46 11.90 18.10
C GLU A 176 12.06 12.48 17.93
N ALA A 177 11.05 11.62 18.02
CA ALA A 177 9.66 12.03 17.92
C ALA A 177 9.25 12.86 19.14
N LYS A 178 8.36 13.82 18.91
CA LYS A 178 7.75 14.64 19.97
C LYS A 178 6.25 14.43 19.97
N ASP A 179 5.64 14.44 21.13
CA ASP A 179 4.19 14.43 21.24
C ASP A 179 3.60 15.74 20.68
N LEU A 180 2.68 15.59 19.73
CA LEU A 180 1.83 16.64 19.21
C LEU A 180 0.45 16.48 19.85
N THR A 181 0.00 17.48 20.59
CA THR A 181 -1.29 17.45 21.28
C THR A 181 -2.39 18.05 20.42
N PHE A 182 -3.54 17.39 20.42
CA PHE A 182 -4.75 17.80 19.71
C PHE A 182 -5.95 17.77 20.66
N GLU A 183 -6.77 18.82 20.63
CA GLU A 183 -7.99 18.92 21.43
C GLU A 183 -9.10 17.95 20.95
N GLY A 184 -8.92 17.35 19.77
CA GLY A 184 -9.94 16.52 19.15
C GLY A 184 -11.13 17.35 18.63
N GLY A 185 -12.35 16.82 18.84
CA GLY A 185 -13.58 17.46 18.36
C GLY A 185 -14.23 16.68 17.22
N GLU A 186 -15.05 17.36 16.43
CA GLU A 186 -15.65 16.78 15.22
C GLU A 186 -14.64 16.81 14.07
N VAL A 187 -14.39 15.65 13.48
CA VAL A 187 -13.45 15.47 12.38
C VAL A 187 -14.18 14.86 11.18
N VAL A 188 -14.06 15.50 10.04
CA VAL A 188 -14.54 14.93 8.78
C VAL A 188 -13.45 14.08 8.17
N LEU A 189 -13.71 12.80 8.03
CA LEU A 189 -12.85 11.80 7.38
C LEU A 189 -13.29 11.56 5.95
N GLY A 190 -12.37 11.11 5.11
CA GLY A 190 -12.65 10.75 3.74
C GLY A 190 -12.99 11.94 2.84
N ARG A 191 -13.69 11.68 1.75
CA ARG A 191 -14.03 12.66 0.71
C ARG A 191 -15.54 12.84 0.57
N GLY A 192 -15.99 14.10 0.48
CA GLY A 192 -17.39 14.41 0.18
C GLY A 192 -17.75 14.05 -1.26
N ALA A 193 -19.03 13.86 -1.51
CA ALA A 193 -19.54 13.57 -2.87
C ALA A 193 -19.30 14.71 -3.87
N ASP A 194 -19.10 15.93 -3.38
CA ASP A 194 -18.77 17.14 -4.15
C ASP A 194 -17.26 17.35 -4.33
N ALA A 195 -16.44 16.51 -3.71
CA ALA A 195 -14.98 16.61 -3.84
C ALA A 195 -14.55 16.34 -5.29
N ARG A 196 -13.78 17.27 -5.87
CA ARG A 196 -13.27 17.13 -7.23
C ARG A 196 -12.10 16.14 -7.27
N GLY A 197 -11.98 15.46 -8.40
CA GLY A 197 -10.91 14.52 -8.68
C GLY A 197 -11.23 13.07 -8.34
N PHE A 198 -10.23 12.21 -8.44
CA PHE A 198 -10.33 10.78 -8.18
C PHE A 198 -10.41 10.48 -6.68
N ALA A 199 -11.26 9.52 -6.31
CA ALA A 199 -11.27 8.87 -5.01
C ALA A 199 -11.41 7.36 -5.20
N PHE A 200 -10.75 6.58 -4.36
CA PHE A 200 -11.12 5.18 -4.19
C PHE A 200 -12.45 5.09 -3.44
N ASP A 201 -13.21 4.04 -3.68
CA ASP A 201 -14.54 3.88 -3.08
C ASP A 201 -14.50 3.83 -1.54
N ASN A 202 -13.43 3.29 -0.95
CA ASN A 202 -13.24 3.25 0.51
C ASN A 202 -12.94 4.62 1.15
N GLU A 203 -12.64 5.64 0.36
CA GLU A 203 -12.49 7.02 0.81
C GLU A 203 -13.84 7.75 0.90
N LEU A 204 -14.93 7.11 0.46
CA LEU A 204 -16.28 7.67 0.30
C LEU A 204 -17.33 6.92 1.15
N PRO A 205 -18.40 7.63 1.56
CA PRO A 205 -18.56 9.08 1.58
C PRO A 205 -17.78 9.71 2.73
N ALA A 206 -17.63 11.03 2.72
CA ALA A 206 -17.13 11.72 3.89
C ALA A 206 -18.01 11.42 5.11
N THR A 207 -17.38 11.14 6.23
CA THR A 207 -18.08 10.83 7.49
C THR A 207 -17.55 11.70 8.62
N THR A 208 -18.44 12.21 9.47
CA THR A 208 -18.04 12.98 10.66
C THR A 208 -17.93 12.05 11.85
N VAL A 209 -16.80 12.08 12.52
CA VAL A 209 -16.54 11.34 13.76
C VAL A 209 -16.11 12.28 14.86
N ARG A 210 -16.40 11.92 16.11
CA ARG A 210 -15.90 12.66 17.28
C ARG A 210 -14.62 12.02 17.79
N VAL A 211 -13.53 12.80 17.81
CA VAL A 211 -12.22 12.41 18.33
C VAL A 211 -12.04 13.05 19.71
N ALA A 212 -11.67 12.25 20.71
CA ALA A 212 -11.32 12.75 22.03
C ALA A 212 -9.96 13.47 21.99
N PRO A 213 -9.62 14.31 23.00
CA PRO A 213 -8.27 14.87 23.10
C PRO A 213 -7.21 13.78 23.16
N PHE A 214 -6.10 13.97 22.44
CA PHE A 214 -5.01 12.98 22.32
C PHE A 214 -3.66 13.68 22.09
N ALA A 215 -2.58 12.94 22.32
CA ALA A 215 -1.27 13.27 21.80
C ALA A 215 -0.75 12.13 20.93
N ILE A 216 -0.02 12.47 19.88
CA ILE A 216 0.50 11.54 18.88
C ILE A 216 1.94 11.91 18.54
N ASP A 217 2.77 10.91 18.30
CA ASP A 217 4.16 11.12 17.88
C ASP A 217 4.24 11.90 16.56
N SER A 218 5.14 12.85 16.49
CA SER A 218 5.39 13.68 15.30
C SER A 218 6.01 12.90 14.13
N ALA A 219 6.55 11.71 14.39
CA ALA A 219 7.19 10.81 13.42
C ALA A 219 6.97 9.35 13.82
N PRO A 220 7.13 8.38 12.89
CA PRO A 220 7.08 6.95 13.21
C PRO A 220 8.13 6.54 14.26
N VAL A 221 7.86 5.44 14.97
CA VAL A 221 8.79 4.79 15.90
C VAL A 221 10.07 4.39 15.17
N ARG A 222 11.23 4.74 15.75
CA ARG A 222 12.54 4.41 15.19
C ARG A 222 13.01 3.03 15.63
N ASN A 223 13.99 2.51 14.92
CA ASN A 223 14.68 1.28 15.32
C ASN A 223 15.27 1.36 16.73
N ALA A 224 15.80 2.54 17.15
CA ALA A 224 16.33 2.71 18.50
C ALA A 224 15.31 2.42 19.61
N GLU A 225 14.07 2.87 19.44
CA GLU A 225 12.98 2.59 20.39
C GLU A 225 12.56 1.12 20.32
N PHE A 226 12.47 0.56 19.11
CA PHE A 226 12.05 -0.82 18.94
C PHE A 226 13.08 -1.85 19.42
N VAL A 227 14.37 -1.53 19.31
CA VAL A 227 15.47 -2.33 19.92
C VAL A 227 15.29 -2.47 21.43
N ARG A 228 14.89 -1.39 22.14
CA ARG A 228 14.63 -1.46 23.57
C ARG A 228 13.51 -2.42 23.93
N PHE A 229 12.47 -2.49 23.12
CA PHE A 229 11.38 -3.47 23.25
C PHE A 229 11.88 -4.90 23.06
N VAL A 230 12.68 -5.15 22.02
CA VAL A 230 13.24 -6.47 21.71
C VAL A 230 14.22 -6.91 22.81
N ASP A 231 15.17 -6.05 23.16
CA ASP A 231 16.21 -6.36 24.15
C ASP A 231 15.64 -6.51 25.58
N ALA A 232 14.49 -5.91 25.87
CA ALA A 232 13.75 -6.10 27.14
C ALA A 232 12.94 -7.41 27.18
N GLY A 233 13.02 -8.25 26.15
CA GLY A 233 12.26 -9.50 26.07
C GLY A 233 10.80 -9.32 25.64
N GLY A 234 10.48 -8.25 24.91
CA GLY A 234 9.11 -7.94 24.50
C GLY A 234 8.46 -9.01 23.63
N TYR A 235 9.25 -9.79 22.90
CA TYR A 235 8.74 -10.95 22.16
C TYR A 235 8.48 -12.17 23.05
N ASP A 236 9.10 -12.28 24.23
CA ASP A 236 8.93 -13.39 25.16
C ASP A 236 7.81 -13.14 26.17
N ASP A 237 7.52 -11.88 26.47
CA ASP A 237 6.43 -11.47 27.37
C ASP A 237 5.06 -11.69 26.72
N THR A 238 4.44 -12.82 27.02
CA THR A 238 3.14 -13.21 26.46
C THR A 238 2.00 -12.25 26.81
N THR A 239 2.15 -11.43 27.84
CA THR A 239 1.13 -10.45 28.26
C THR A 239 0.97 -9.33 27.25
N LEU A 240 2.01 -9.08 26.44
CA LEU A 240 2.01 -8.07 25.38
C LEU A 240 1.30 -8.55 24.10
N TRP A 241 1.01 -9.85 23.98
CA TRP A 241 0.48 -10.50 22.77
C TRP A 241 -0.87 -11.21 23.04
N PRO A 242 -1.95 -10.51 23.37
CA PRO A 242 -3.25 -11.15 23.64
C PRO A 242 -3.91 -11.70 22.37
N GLY A 243 -4.73 -12.75 22.54
CA GLY A 243 -5.58 -13.31 21.48
C GLY A 243 -4.80 -13.80 20.26
N ASP A 244 -5.26 -13.44 19.06
CA ASP A 244 -4.69 -13.88 17.78
C ASP A 244 -3.24 -13.46 17.59
N ALA A 245 -2.84 -12.33 18.17
CA ALA A 245 -1.45 -11.88 18.16
C ALA A 245 -0.50 -12.90 18.80
N GLY A 246 -0.92 -13.50 19.92
CA GLY A 246 -0.14 -14.55 20.60
C GLY A 246 -0.04 -15.83 19.78
N VAL A 247 -1.14 -16.23 19.13
CA VAL A 247 -1.17 -17.38 18.23
C VAL A 247 -0.23 -17.16 17.04
N TRP A 248 -0.33 -15.99 16.42
CA TRP A 248 0.53 -15.61 15.29
C TRP A 248 2.02 -15.61 15.68
N ARG A 249 2.38 -14.94 16.78
CA ARG A 249 3.76 -14.89 17.25
C ARG A 249 4.33 -16.30 17.49
N ALA A 250 3.56 -17.16 18.16
CA ALA A 250 3.97 -18.53 18.47
C ALA A 250 4.15 -19.38 17.20
N SER A 251 3.23 -19.23 16.22
CA SER A 251 3.30 -19.99 14.96
C SER A 251 4.48 -19.59 14.07
N HIS A 252 4.95 -18.33 14.18
CA HIS A 252 6.09 -17.83 13.42
C HIS A 252 7.43 -17.96 14.18
N GLY A 253 7.39 -18.31 15.46
CA GLY A 253 8.61 -18.50 16.29
C GLY A 253 9.47 -17.24 16.40
N LEU A 254 8.84 -16.05 16.34
CA LEU A 254 9.56 -14.78 16.32
C LEU A 254 10.07 -14.38 17.70
N ALA A 255 11.33 -13.95 17.76
CA ALA A 255 11.98 -13.33 18.91
C ALA A 255 12.39 -11.87 18.63
N HIS A 256 12.23 -11.41 17.41
CA HIS A 256 12.52 -10.07 16.90
C HIS A 256 11.85 -9.91 15.53
N PRO A 257 11.81 -8.73 14.92
CA PRO A 257 11.31 -8.55 13.56
C PRO A 257 11.94 -9.52 12.56
N ALA A 258 11.15 -10.09 11.66
CA ALA A 258 11.56 -11.19 10.78
C ALA A 258 12.79 -10.88 9.91
N ARG A 259 13.07 -9.60 9.65
CA ARG A 259 14.22 -9.14 8.86
C ARG A 259 15.36 -8.59 9.70
N TRP A 260 15.36 -8.83 11.01
CA TRP A 260 16.48 -8.52 11.90
C TRP A 260 17.26 -9.76 12.24
N ARG A 261 18.48 -9.57 12.66
CA ARG A 261 19.31 -10.60 13.30
C ARG A 261 20.31 -9.98 14.25
N ARG A 262 20.75 -10.75 15.26
CA ARG A 262 21.85 -10.37 16.14
C ARG A 262 23.17 -10.80 15.53
N SER A 263 24.17 -9.93 15.55
CA SER A 263 25.56 -10.25 15.22
C SER A 263 26.47 -9.85 16.40
N ASP A 264 27.76 -10.17 16.30
CA ASP A 264 28.76 -9.77 17.31
C ASP A 264 28.90 -8.24 17.41
N GLU A 265 28.58 -7.50 16.33
CA GLU A 265 28.65 -6.06 16.25
C GLU A 265 27.33 -5.36 16.61
N GLY A 266 26.28 -6.11 16.94
CA GLY A 266 24.96 -5.57 17.28
C GLY A 266 23.83 -6.04 16.35
N TRP A 267 22.74 -5.29 16.32
CA TRP A 267 21.61 -5.59 15.46
C TRP A 267 21.91 -5.25 14.00
N GLN A 268 21.48 -6.16 13.10
CA GLN A 268 21.50 -5.98 11.66
C GLN A 268 20.06 -6.12 11.11
N MET A 269 19.80 -5.40 10.02
CA MET A 269 18.58 -5.54 9.24
C MET A 269 18.92 -6.02 7.83
N ARG A 270 18.08 -6.93 7.29
CA ARG A 270 18.13 -7.28 5.87
C ARG A 270 17.39 -6.22 5.06
N TRP A 271 18.15 -5.41 4.33
CA TRP A 271 17.66 -4.47 3.34
C TRP A 271 17.80 -5.10 1.97
N PHE A 272 16.70 -5.54 1.40
CA PHE A 272 16.67 -6.32 0.16
C PHE A 272 17.57 -7.59 0.25
N ASP A 273 18.64 -7.65 -0.55
CA ASP A 273 19.62 -8.75 -0.56
C ASP A 273 20.78 -8.56 0.43
N GLN A 274 20.88 -7.39 1.10
CA GLN A 274 22.01 -7.03 1.93
C GLN A 274 21.67 -7.05 3.42
N TRP A 275 22.51 -7.72 4.23
CA TRP A 275 22.54 -7.53 5.66
C TRP A 275 23.43 -6.34 6.00
N GLN A 276 22.88 -5.37 6.69
CA GLN A 276 23.59 -4.15 7.08
C GLN A 276 23.36 -3.82 8.55
N PRO A 277 24.26 -3.08 9.20
CA PRO A 277 24.02 -2.58 10.55
C PRO A 277 22.67 -1.88 10.63
N LEU A 278 21.94 -2.12 11.71
CA LEU A 278 20.65 -1.49 11.92
C LEU A 278 20.82 0.02 12.15
N ASP A 279 20.31 0.84 11.24
CA ASP A 279 20.27 2.29 11.44
C ASP A 279 19.26 2.62 12.53
N LEU A 280 19.76 3.06 13.70
CA LEU A 280 18.94 3.33 14.88
C LEU A 280 18.02 4.53 14.72
N ASP A 281 18.34 5.47 13.84
CA ASP A 281 17.55 6.66 13.57
C ASP A 281 16.52 6.47 12.43
N ALA A 282 16.61 5.38 11.68
CA ALA A 282 15.59 5.04 10.70
C ALA A 282 14.30 4.51 11.36
N PRO A 283 13.14 4.65 10.70
CA PRO A 283 11.88 4.07 11.20
C PRO A 283 11.98 2.54 11.28
N VAL A 284 11.35 1.93 12.28
CA VAL A 284 11.14 0.49 12.27
C VAL A 284 10.22 0.13 11.11
N ILE A 285 10.60 -0.88 10.36
CA ILE A 285 9.92 -1.31 9.13
C ILE A 285 9.79 -2.84 9.09
N HIS A 286 8.87 -3.35 8.29
CA HIS A 286 8.59 -4.78 8.20
C HIS A 286 8.10 -5.37 9.52
N VAL A 287 7.29 -4.61 10.24
CA VAL A 287 6.59 -5.04 11.43
C VAL A 287 5.09 -5.13 11.17
N SER A 288 4.45 -6.14 11.71
CA SER A 288 3.00 -6.36 11.64
C SER A 288 2.24 -5.43 12.57
N ALA A 289 0.91 -5.35 12.40
CA ALA A 289 0.05 -4.62 13.34
C ALA A 289 0.16 -5.19 14.76
N TRP A 290 0.33 -6.51 14.89
CA TRP A 290 0.47 -7.15 16.19
C TRP A 290 1.80 -6.83 16.89
N GLU A 291 2.90 -6.73 16.14
CA GLU A 291 4.19 -6.25 16.65
C GLU A 291 4.11 -4.79 17.10
N ALA A 292 3.43 -3.96 16.32
CA ALA A 292 3.19 -2.56 16.66
C ALA A 292 2.33 -2.42 17.93
N GLU A 293 1.27 -3.21 18.09
CA GLU A 293 0.45 -3.24 19.29
C GLU A 293 1.19 -3.76 20.52
N ALA A 294 2.03 -4.80 20.36
CA ALA A 294 2.85 -5.32 21.45
C ALA A 294 3.85 -4.26 21.94
N TYR A 295 4.51 -3.57 21.02
CA TYR A 295 5.35 -2.42 21.36
C TYR A 295 4.57 -1.33 22.10
N CYS A 296 3.38 -0.97 21.61
CA CYS A 296 2.56 0.04 22.27
C CYS A 296 2.22 -0.34 23.73
N ARG A 297 1.85 -1.61 23.98
CA ARG A 297 1.59 -2.10 25.36
C ARG A 297 2.85 -2.00 26.23
N PHE A 298 4.01 -2.39 25.72
CA PHE A 298 5.30 -2.26 26.39
C PHE A 298 5.61 -0.81 26.75
N ALA A 299 5.37 0.12 25.83
CA ALA A 299 5.62 1.55 26.01
C ALA A 299 4.54 2.26 26.85
N GLY A 300 3.47 1.61 27.27
CA GLY A 300 2.32 2.24 27.93
C GLY A 300 1.58 3.22 27.02
N ARG A 301 1.60 2.99 25.73
CA ARG A 301 0.97 3.79 24.68
C ARG A 301 0.00 2.92 23.86
N ARG A 302 -0.57 3.47 22.81
CA ARG A 302 -1.45 2.76 21.87
C ARG A 302 -1.17 3.18 20.42
N LEU A 303 -1.66 2.42 19.46
CA LEU A 303 -1.77 2.90 18.08
C LEU A 303 -2.77 4.07 18.01
N PRO A 304 -2.54 5.05 17.13
CA PRO A 304 -3.55 6.06 16.84
C PRO A 304 -4.72 5.41 16.08
N SER A 305 -5.93 5.95 16.26
CA SER A 305 -7.00 5.66 15.32
C SER A 305 -6.73 6.33 13.96
N ALA A 306 -7.35 5.82 12.90
CA ALA A 306 -7.30 6.43 11.57
C ALA A 306 -7.80 7.89 11.59
N ALA A 307 -8.80 8.18 12.43
CA ALA A 307 -9.33 9.52 12.62
C ALA A 307 -8.33 10.46 13.29
N GLU A 308 -7.64 10.01 14.33
CA GLU A 308 -6.57 10.78 14.98
C GLU A 308 -5.42 11.04 14.02
N TRP A 309 -5.04 10.01 13.25
CA TRP A 309 -3.99 10.12 12.26
C TRP A 309 -4.35 11.14 11.16
N GLU A 310 -5.57 11.05 10.57
CA GLU A 310 -6.01 11.97 9.52
C GLU A 310 -6.17 13.41 10.04
N LEU A 311 -6.57 13.59 11.29
CA LEU A 311 -6.59 14.91 11.94
C LEU A 311 -5.17 15.45 12.10
N ALA A 312 -4.24 14.65 12.62
CA ALA A 312 -2.85 15.04 12.84
C ALA A 312 -2.12 15.35 11.53
N ALA A 313 -2.43 14.64 10.44
CA ALA A 313 -1.82 14.86 9.13
C ALA A 313 -2.07 16.25 8.53
N ARG A 314 -2.98 17.05 9.11
CA ARG A 314 -3.22 18.46 8.76
C ARG A 314 -2.20 19.42 9.38
N ASP A 315 -1.46 18.97 10.38
CA ASP A 315 -0.42 19.77 11.05
C ASP A 315 0.93 19.56 10.35
N VAL A 316 1.58 20.64 9.96
CA VAL A 316 2.89 20.62 9.26
C VAL A 316 4.03 19.99 10.09
N ARG A 317 3.87 19.87 11.40
CA ARG A 317 4.83 19.22 12.32
C ARG A 317 4.71 17.69 12.27
N PHE A 318 3.60 17.17 11.78
CA PHE A 318 3.33 15.74 11.66
C PHE A 318 3.94 15.21 10.38
N ARG A 319 5.08 14.55 10.46
CA ARG A 319 5.81 14.02 9.30
C ARG A 319 5.28 12.65 8.90
N TRP A 320 4.88 12.49 7.65
CA TRP A 320 4.31 11.27 7.09
C TRP A 320 4.57 11.16 5.58
N GLY A 321 4.33 9.96 5.00
CA GLY A 321 4.33 9.73 3.55
C GLY A 321 5.69 9.43 2.93
N GLU A 322 6.81 9.56 3.68
CA GLU A 322 8.16 9.43 3.12
C GLU A 322 8.96 8.25 3.70
N SER A 323 8.39 7.52 4.65
CA SER A 323 9.13 6.49 5.37
C SER A 323 8.45 5.12 5.32
N VAL A 324 7.34 4.95 6.01
CA VAL A 324 6.61 3.69 6.14
C VAL A 324 5.11 3.93 6.05
N TRP A 325 4.36 2.94 5.59
CA TRP A 325 2.94 2.83 5.89
C TRP A 325 2.75 2.67 7.39
N GLU A 326 1.77 3.32 7.95
CA GLU A 326 1.59 3.37 9.40
C GLU A 326 0.33 2.62 9.81
N TRP A 327 0.51 1.54 10.59
CA TRP A 327 -0.59 0.82 11.20
C TRP A 327 -1.41 1.71 12.11
N THR A 328 -2.73 1.62 12.00
CA THR A 328 -3.68 2.27 12.90
C THR A 328 -4.33 1.23 13.82
N ALA A 329 -5.05 1.72 14.85
CA ALA A 329 -5.84 0.86 15.74
C ALA A 329 -7.08 0.27 15.05
N ASP A 330 -7.48 0.79 13.90
CA ASP A 330 -8.77 0.49 13.30
C ASP A 330 -8.72 -0.76 12.44
N ALA A 331 -9.78 -1.56 12.53
CA ALA A 331 -10.12 -2.51 11.47
C ALA A 331 -10.49 -1.73 10.20
N PHE A 332 -10.15 -2.28 9.05
CA PHE A 332 -10.59 -1.72 7.78
C PHE A 332 -12.07 -2.00 7.59
N LEU A 333 -12.90 -0.98 7.78
CA LEU A 333 -14.36 -1.05 7.69
C LEU A 333 -14.89 0.00 6.70
N PRO A 334 -16.07 -0.23 6.07
CA PRO A 334 -16.68 0.78 5.23
C PRO A 334 -17.11 1.99 6.06
N TYR A 335 -17.01 3.18 5.49
CA TYR A 335 -17.65 4.35 6.09
C TYR A 335 -19.19 4.23 6.03
N PRO A 336 -19.93 4.80 6.99
CA PRO A 336 -21.39 4.82 6.95
C PRO A 336 -21.92 5.38 5.63
N GLY A 337 -22.75 4.60 4.92
CA GLY A 337 -23.24 4.98 3.60
C GLY A 337 -22.34 4.59 2.43
N PHE A 338 -21.32 3.76 2.66
CA PHE A 338 -20.45 3.23 1.60
C PHE A 338 -21.26 2.62 0.46
N VAL A 339 -20.84 2.93 -0.75
CA VAL A 339 -21.31 2.31 -1.99
C VAL A 339 -20.09 1.91 -2.80
N ALA A 340 -20.00 0.63 -3.14
CA ALA A 340 -18.90 0.13 -3.96
C ALA A 340 -18.82 0.87 -5.30
N GLY A 341 -17.62 1.28 -5.66
CA GLY A 341 -17.31 1.88 -6.94
C GLY A 341 -17.35 0.87 -8.11
N PRO A 342 -17.03 1.31 -9.33
CA PRO A 342 -16.95 0.41 -10.48
C PRO A 342 -15.99 -0.77 -10.24
N TYR A 343 -14.81 -0.51 -9.67
CA TYR A 343 -13.85 -1.54 -9.24
C TYR A 343 -14.14 -1.98 -7.80
N ALA A 344 -15.26 -2.69 -7.62
CA ALA A 344 -15.78 -3.07 -6.29
C ALA A 344 -14.85 -4.04 -5.54
N ASP A 345 -14.04 -4.83 -6.25
CA ASP A 345 -13.11 -5.79 -5.65
C ASP A 345 -11.90 -5.12 -4.98
N TYR A 346 -11.78 -3.79 -5.13
CA TYR A 346 -10.74 -3.02 -4.46
C TYR A 346 -10.89 -2.99 -2.94
N SER A 347 -12.10 -2.79 -2.43
CA SER A 347 -12.34 -2.55 -1.00
C SER A 347 -13.28 -3.56 -0.35
N ALA A 348 -14.43 -3.83 -0.97
CA ALA A 348 -15.52 -4.55 -0.33
C ALA A 348 -15.16 -5.95 0.19
N PRO A 349 -14.36 -6.77 -0.52
CA PRO A 349 -13.98 -8.11 -0.04
C PRO A 349 -13.09 -8.12 1.20
N TRP A 350 -12.45 -7.00 1.53
CA TRP A 350 -11.42 -6.89 2.56
C TRP A 350 -11.91 -6.23 3.86
N PHE A 351 -13.15 -5.77 3.87
CA PHE A 351 -13.73 -5.21 5.09
C PHE A 351 -13.91 -6.27 6.18
N GLY A 352 -13.45 -5.94 7.38
CA GLY A 352 -13.64 -6.72 8.59
C GLY A 352 -12.47 -7.62 8.98
N ASP A 353 -11.69 -8.13 8.03
CA ASP A 353 -10.53 -9.00 8.30
C ASP A 353 -9.16 -8.33 8.09
N HIS A 354 -9.14 -7.12 7.51
CA HIS A 354 -7.94 -6.31 7.35
C HIS A 354 -7.87 -5.19 8.39
N ARG A 355 -6.65 -4.68 8.58
CA ARG A 355 -6.33 -3.50 9.41
C ARG A 355 -6.00 -2.33 8.50
N GLU A 356 -6.39 -1.13 8.92
CA GLU A 356 -6.16 0.08 8.17
C GLU A 356 -4.75 0.63 8.40
N LEU A 357 -4.10 1.07 7.31
CA LEU A 357 -2.83 1.81 7.34
C LEU A 357 -3.02 3.16 6.69
N ARG A 358 -2.21 4.13 7.12
CA ARG A 358 -2.21 5.50 6.61
C ARG A 358 -0.83 5.94 6.15
N GLY A 359 -0.77 6.99 5.35
CA GLY A 359 0.44 7.70 4.99
C GLY A 359 0.99 7.35 3.62
N GLY A 360 1.92 6.43 3.58
CA GLY A 360 2.71 6.03 2.42
C GLY A 360 4.12 5.66 2.84
N ALA A 361 4.76 4.77 2.11
CA ALA A 361 6.13 4.36 2.35
C ALA A 361 7.10 5.07 1.39
N PHE A 362 8.40 4.95 1.65
CA PHE A 362 9.48 5.45 0.79
C PHE A 362 9.41 4.91 -0.66
N ALA A 363 8.77 3.75 -0.85
CA ALA A 363 8.60 3.12 -2.16
C ALA A 363 7.27 3.50 -2.84
N THR A 364 6.35 4.11 -2.11
CA THR A 364 5.06 4.60 -2.61
C THR A 364 5.29 5.83 -3.48
N HIS A 365 4.70 5.87 -4.66
CA HIS A 365 4.84 7.06 -5.51
C HIS A 365 4.20 8.29 -4.85
N ALA A 366 4.87 9.45 -4.87
CA ALA A 366 4.44 10.67 -4.19
C ALA A 366 3.01 11.12 -4.57
N ARG A 367 2.54 10.83 -5.80
CA ARG A 367 1.16 11.14 -6.22
C ARG A 367 0.09 10.31 -5.49
N MET A 368 0.48 9.20 -4.85
CA MET A 368 -0.41 8.39 -4.00
C MET A 368 -0.57 8.99 -2.60
N HIS A 369 0.33 9.86 -2.16
CA HIS A 369 0.31 10.44 -0.82
C HIS A 369 -0.89 11.40 -0.68
N ASP A 370 -1.91 10.95 0.01
CA ASP A 370 -3.10 11.73 0.38
C ASP A 370 -3.47 11.34 1.83
N PRO A 371 -3.71 12.30 2.73
CA PRO A 371 -4.02 11.98 4.13
C PRO A 371 -5.33 11.19 4.29
N ARG A 372 -6.18 11.15 3.24
CA ARG A 372 -7.44 10.41 3.22
C ARG A 372 -7.30 9.02 2.60
N TYR A 373 -6.15 8.73 1.95
CA TYR A 373 -5.93 7.41 1.38
C TYR A 373 -5.89 6.34 2.46
N ARG A 374 -6.64 5.25 2.24
CA ARG A 374 -6.79 4.12 3.17
C ARG A 374 -6.17 2.88 2.56
N ASN A 375 -4.98 2.52 3.02
CA ASN A 375 -4.36 1.24 2.71
C ASN A 375 -4.79 0.19 3.73
N PHE A 376 -4.73 -1.09 3.37
CA PHE A 376 -5.21 -2.16 4.23
C PHE A 376 -4.47 -3.47 3.97
N PHE A 377 -4.15 -4.17 5.05
CA PHE A 377 -3.55 -5.52 5.02
C PHE A 377 -4.02 -6.33 6.22
N VAL A 378 -3.90 -7.68 6.14
CA VAL A 378 -4.12 -8.54 7.30
C VAL A 378 -3.14 -8.19 8.44
N ALA A 379 -3.59 -8.28 9.68
CA ALA A 379 -2.85 -7.78 10.84
C ALA A 379 -1.46 -8.40 11.02
N GLY A 380 -1.26 -9.64 10.60
CA GLY A 380 0.04 -10.35 10.71
C GLY A 380 1.02 -10.09 9.57
N ARG A 381 0.66 -9.27 8.59
CA ARG A 381 1.51 -9.01 7.43
C ARG A 381 2.72 -8.14 7.82
N ASN A 382 3.94 -8.60 7.53
CA ASN A 382 5.20 -7.92 7.84
C ASN A 382 6.20 -7.90 6.67
N ASP A 383 5.76 -8.29 5.47
CA ASP A 383 6.57 -8.24 4.25
C ASP A 383 6.51 -6.88 3.55
N VAL A 384 5.47 -6.10 3.79
CA VAL A 384 5.26 -4.76 3.26
C VAL A 384 6.09 -3.70 4.00
N PHE A 385 6.20 -2.51 3.41
CA PHE A 385 6.96 -1.40 4.00
C PHE A 385 6.14 -0.68 5.08
N ALA A 386 5.71 -1.43 6.10
CA ALA A 386 4.89 -0.93 7.20
C ALA A 386 5.68 -0.80 8.49
N GLY A 387 5.39 0.26 9.21
CA GLY A 387 5.80 0.58 10.56
C GLY A 387 4.61 1.21 11.29
N PHE A 388 4.85 2.06 12.26
CA PHE A 388 3.78 2.70 13.03
C PHE A 388 4.29 3.89 13.83
N ARG A 389 3.37 4.67 14.35
CA ARG A 389 3.62 5.65 15.42
C ARG A 389 2.69 5.37 16.59
N THR A 390 2.94 5.99 17.73
CA THR A 390 2.14 5.80 18.92
C THR A 390 1.36 7.03 19.31
N ALA A 391 0.30 6.84 20.10
CA ALA A 391 -0.54 7.87 20.64
C ALA A 391 -0.88 7.60 22.11
N VAL A 392 -1.31 8.63 22.82
CA VAL A 392 -1.89 8.55 24.16
C VAL A 392 -3.16 9.39 24.23
N SER A 393 -4.12 8.95 25.04
CA SER A 393 -5.29 9.76 25.35
C SER A 393 -4.88 10.84 26.35
N THR A 394 -5.21 12.10 26.07
CA THR A 394 -5.05 13.19 27.03
C THR A 394 -6.38 13.47 27.71
N ARG A 395 -6.35 13.78 29.01
CA ARG A 395 -7.55 14.08 29.82
C ARG A 395 -8.01 15.52 29.59
#